data_7d738330b950bdac40e8e4923954c41f
#
_entry.id   7d738330b950bdac40e8e4923954c41f
#
_cell.length_a   1.000
_cell.length_b   1.000
_cell.length_c   1.000
_cell.angle_alpha   90.00
_cell.angle_beta   90.00
_cell.angle_gamma   90.00
#
_symmetry.space_group_name_H-M   'P 1'
#
loop_
_entity.id
_entity.type
_entity.pdbx_description
1 polymer ?
#
loop_
_entity_poly.entity_id
_entity_poly.type
_entity_poly.pdbx_seq_one_letter_code
_entity_poly.pdbx_strand_id
1 'polypeptide(L)'
;MKTIKGPAVFLAQFLSDEAPFNSLDTIADYMADLGYKGIQIPTWDPRMINLKQAAESKTYCDELKGKMAGKGLTITELSTHLQGQLVASHPTYDRMYDAFAPPEVHGDEPTRRKWAIEQVKYAAKASQNMGMTAHVGFSGALAWPFMYPWPQRPAGLIESAFKELAARWKPILDVYDECGVDYCYELHPGEDLFDGTTFEMFVDYLDGHPRACINYDPSHFVLQQLDYLQFIDLYHDRIKAFHVKDAEFNPTGKQGVYSGYANWADRAGRFRSLGDGQVDFSSIFSKLSQYDYDSWAVLEWECCIKDSVQGAAEGAPFIESHIIQAVTRAFDDFAATGADEAVNKSVLGI
;
A
#
# COMPACT_ATOMS: atom_id res chain seq x y z
N MET A 1 -8.45 -5.08 21.05
CA MET A 1 -7.48 -5.40 19.98
C MET A 1 -8.14 -6.29 18.96
N LYS A 2 -7.84 -6.10 17.67
CA LYS A 2 -8.36 -6.90 16.57
C LYS A 2 -7.24 -7.76 15.98
N THR A 3 -7.60 -8.91 15.41
CA THR A 3 -6.62 -9.79 14.74
C THR A 3 -6.46 -9.33 13.29
N ILE A 4 -5.22 -9.13 12.86
CA ILE A 4 -4.87 -8.81 11.48
C ILE A 4 -5.26 -9.98 10.58
N LYS A 5 -5.92 -9.70 9.46
CA LYS A 5 -6.31 -10.73 8.49
C LYS A 5 -5.11 -11.12 7.61
N GLY A 6 -5.07 -12.36 7.17
CA GLY A 6 -4.02 -12.82 6.26
C GLY A 6 -3.78 -14.33 6.37
N PRO A 7 -2.78 -14.82 5.65
CA PRO A 7 -1.94 -14.11 4.69
C PRO A 7 -2.67 -13.74 3.39
N ALA A 8 -2.32 -12.58 2.81
CA ALA A 8 -2.76 -12.19 1.47
C ALA A 8 -1.56 -11.87 0.57
N VAL A 9 -1.78 -11.75 -0.73
CA VAL A 9 -0.72 -11.49 -1.72
C VAL A 9 -1.18 -10.50 -2.79
N PHE A 10 -0.33 -9.54 -3.12
CA PHE A 10 -0.48 -8.67 -4.27
C PHE A 10 -0.02 -9.39 -5.54
N LEU A 11 -0.88 -9.49 -6.53
CA LEU A 11 -0.62 -10.33 -7.69
C LEU A 11 0.32 -9.70 -8.72
N ALA A 12 0.52 -8.38 -8.69
CA ALA A 12 1.21 -7.64 -9.74
C ALA A 12 2.62 -8.17 -10.04
N GLN A 13 3.40 -8.51 -9.01
CA GLN A 13 4.80 -8.92 -9.15
C GLN A 13 4.97 -10.33 -9.72
N PHE A 14 3.88 -11.09 -9.84
CA PHE A 14 3.91 -12.47 -10.33
C PHE A 14 3.37 -12.60 -11.76
N LEU A 15 2.75 -11.54 -12.32
CA LEU A 15 2.13 -11.60 -13.63
C LEU A 15 3.15 -11.86 -14.76
N SER A 16 2.84 -12.81 -15.61
CA SER A 16 3.62 -13.13 -16.81
C SER A 16 2.70 -13.62 -17.93
N ASP A 17 3.26 -13.94 -19.09
CA ASP A 17 2.51 -14.51 -20.21
C ASP A 17 2.35 -16.03 -20.12
N GLU A 18 2.97 -16.67 -19.13
CA GLU A 18 2.94 -18.12 -18.94
C GLU A 18 2.06 -18.52 -17.76
N ALA A 19 1.40 -19.67 -17.87
CA ALA A 19 0.63 -20.26 -16.78
C ALA A 19 1.57 -20.67 -15.62
N PRO A 20 1.16 -20.52 -14.36
CA PRO A 20 -0.18 -20.12 -13.91
C PRO A 20 -0.41 -18.60 -13.83
N PHE A 21 0.55 -17.76 -14.22
CA PHE A 21 0.62 -16.33 -13.95
C PHE A 21 -0.05 -15.44 -15.02
N ASN A 22 -0.71 -16.05 -16.02
CA ASN A 22 -1.28 -15.36 -17.19
C ASN A 22 -2.79 -15.10 -17.10
N SER A 23 -3.46 -15.52 -16.05
CA SER A 23 -4.88 -15.24 -15.82
C SER A 23 -5.22 -15.20 -14.33
N LEU A 24 -6.25 -14.44 -13.94
CA LEU A 24 -6.71 -14.39 -12.56
C LEU A 24 -7.10 -15.77 -12.03
N ASP A 25 -7.68 -16.60 -12.86
CA ASP A 25 -8.17 -17.93 -12.47
C ASP A 25 -7.03 -18.85 -12.03
N THR A 26 -6.02 -18.95 -12.88
CA THR A 26 -4.89 -19.86 -12.64
C THR A 26 -3.94 -19.35 -11.56
N ILE A 27 -3.68 -18.05 -11.50
CA ILE A 27 -2.85 -17.48 -10.43
C ILE A 27 -3.54 -17.57 -9.07
N ALA A 28 -4.88 -17.42 -9.03
CA ALA A 28 -5.65 -17.58 -7.79
C ALA A 28 -5.58 -19.03 -7.26
N ASP A 29 -5.72 -20.03 -8.13
CA ASP A 29 -5.54 -21.44 -7.72
C ASP A 29 -4.14 -21.67 -7.16
N TYR A 30 -3.11 -21.18 -7.86
CA TYR A 30 -1.73 -21.28 -7.41
C TYR A 30 -1.48 -20.63 -6.04
N MET A 31 -1.99 -19.40 -5.82
CA MET A 31 -1.82 -18.72 -4.54
C MET A 31 -2.63 -19.40 -3.40
N ALA A 32 -3.81 -19.92 -3.70
CA ALA A 32 -4.58 -20.69 -2.73
C ALA A 32 -3.85 -21.98 -2.29
N ASP A 33 -3.23 -22.70 -3.24
CA ASP A 33 -2.43 -23.90 -2.97
C ASP A 33 -1.20 -23.60 -2.09
N LEU A 34 -0.63 -22.39 -2.18
CA LEU A 34 0.46 -21.91 -1.31
C LEU A 34 -0.02 -21.47 0.09
N GLY A 35 -1.34 -21.46 0.34
CA GLY A 35 -1.91 -21.15 1.65
C GLY A 35 -2.36 -19.71 1.86
N TYR A 36 -2.30 -18.85 0.84
CA TYR A 36 -2.88 -17.52 0.92
C TYR A 36 -4.39 -17.57 1.13
N LYS A 37 -4.93 -16.59 1.85
CA LYS A 37 -6.37 -16.43 2.15
C LYS A 37 -6.97 -15.22 1.44
N GLY A 38 -6.12 -14.35 0.91
CA GLY A 38 -6.52 -13.14 0.22
C GLY A 38 -5.61 -12.80 -0.95
N ILE A 39 -6.17 -12.07 -1.91
CA ILE A 39 -5.45 -11.55 -3.07
C ILE A 39 -5.78 -10.07 -3.27
N GLN A 40 -4.76 -9.27 -3.55
CA GLN A 40 -4.89 -7.88 -4.00
C GLN A 40 -4.71 -7.86 -5.52
N ILE A 41 -5.66 -7.22 -6.23
CA ILE A 41 -5.74 -7.28 -7.70
C ILE A 41 -5.25 -5.97 -8.33
N PRO A 42 -4.24 -6.02 -9.23
CA PRO A 42 -3.84 -4.88 -10.04
C PRO A 42 -4.90 -4.56 -11.10
N THR A 43 -5.33 -3.30 -11.19
CA THR A 43 -6.42 -2.88 -12.09
C THR A 43 -5.97 -2.53 -13.50
N TRP A 44 -4.68 -2.47 -13.76
CA TRP A 44 -4.12 -2.11 -15.06
C TRP A 44 -3.97 -3.30 -16.03
N ASP A 45 -4.11 -4.52 -15.52
CA ASP A 45 -4.02 -5.72 -16.36
C ASP A 45 -5.42 -6.30 -16.62
N PRO A 46 -5.90 -6.25 -17.87
CA PRO A 46 -7.24 -6.73 -18.21
C PRO A 46 -7.42 -8.25 -18.05
N ARG A 47 -6.32 -9.02 -17.90
CA ARG A 47 -6.36 -10.46 -17.58
C ARG A 47 -6.82 -10.70 -16.14
N MET A 48 -6.64 -9.69 -15.27
CA MET A 48 -6.99 -9.76 -13.85
C MET A 48 -8.40 -9.25 -13.59
N ILE A 49 -8.78 -8.13 -14.17
CA ILE A 49 -10.08 -7.51 -13.95
C ILE A 49 -10.46 -6.59 -15.12
N ASN A 50 -11.74 -6.59 -15.49
CA ASN A 50 -12.29 -5.51 -16.30
C ASN A 50 -12.75 -4.37 -15.38
N LEU A 51 -11.87 -3.39 -15.16
CA LEU A 51 -12.09 -2.32 -14.19
C LEU A 51 -13.35 -1.50 -14.49
N LYS A 52 -13.60 -1.16 -15.76
CA LYS A 52 -14.80 -0.40 -16.15
C LYS A 52 -16.07 -1.19 -15.86
N GLN A 53 -16.10 -2.47 -16.21
CA GLN A 53 -17.24 -3.34 -15.92
C GLN A 53 -17.45 -3.50 -14.41
N ALA A 54 -16.36 -3.62 -13.63
CA ALA A 54 -16.44 -3.69 -12.16
C ALA A 54 -17.02 -2.40 -11.55
N ALA A 55 -16.68 -1.23 -12.12
CA ALA A 55 -17.25 0.05 -11.70
C ALA A 55 -18.74 0.19 -12.03
N GLU A 56 -19.21 -0.39 -13.13
CA GLU A 56 -20.57 -0.24 -13.66
C GLU A 56 -21.51 -1.37 -13.23
N SER A 57 -20.99 -2.53 -12.78
CA SER A 57 -21.79 -3.74 -12.50
C SER A 57 -21.45 -4.40 -11.18
N LYS A 58 -22.35 -4.24 -10.21
CA LYS A 58 -22.27 -4.99 -8.94
C LYS A 58 -22.38 -6.51 -9.18
N THR A 59 -23.18 -6.95 -10.14
CA THR A 59 -23.32 -8.36 -10.50
C THR A 59 -21.98 -8.96 -10.93
N TYR A 60 -21.24 -8.28 -11.80
CA TYR A 60 -19.88 -8.70 -12.19
C TYR A 60 -18.95 -8.83 -10.97
N CYS A 61 -19.00 -7.86 -10.05
CA CYS A 61 -18.21 -7.90 -8.84
C CYS A 61 -18.60 -9.06 -7.92
N ASP A 62 -19.90 -9.34 -7.78
CA ASP A 62 -20.38 -10.44 -6.94
C ASP A 62 -20.02 -11.82 -7.55
N GLU A 63 -20.09 -11.96 -8.88
CA GLU A 63 -19.64 -13.17 -9.60
C GLU A 63 -18.11 -13.38 -9.41
N LEU A 64 -17.32 -12.32 -9.56
CA LEU A 64 -15.86 -12.38 -9.39
C LEU A 64 -15.50 -12.77 -7.95
N LYS A 65 -16.13 -12.14 -6.94
CA LYS A 65 -15.95 -12.51 -5.52
C LYS A 65 -16.36 -13.96 -5.26
N GLY A 66 -17.51 -14.38 -5.81
CA GLY A 66 -17.99 -15.77 -5.67
C GLY A 66 -17.01 -16.78 -6.25
N LYS A 67 -16.41 -16.46 -7.40
CA LYS A 67 -15.37 -17.29 -8.03
C LYS A 67 -14.13 -17.42 -7.13
N MET A 68 -13.64 -16.32 -6.57
CA MET A 68 -12.47 -16.33 -5.67
C MET A 68 -12.80 -17.03 -4.34
N ALA A 69 -13.99 -16.80 -3.79
CA ALA A 69 -14.45 -17.49 -2.58
C ALA A 69 -14.55 -19.02 -2.78
N GLY A 70 -14.95 -19.47 -3.97
CA GLY A 70 -14.93 -20.89 -4.35
C GLY A 70 -13.54 -21.54 -4.31
N LYS A 71 -12.47 -20.72 -4.40
CA LYS A 71 -11.07 -21.14 -4.26
C LYS A 71 -10.53 -20.93 -2.84
N GLY A 72 -11.36 -20.47 -1.89
CA GLY A 72 -10.95 -20.15 -0.52
C GLY A 72 -10.26 -18.78 -0.38
N LEU A 73 -10.37 -17.90 -1.38
CA LEU A 73 -9.73 -16.60 -1.41
C LEU A 73 -10.73 -15.45 -1.24
N THR A 74 -10.30 -14.41 -0.53
CA THR A 74 -10.98 -13.10 -0.50
C THR A 74 -10.20 -12.13 -1.39
N ILE A 75 -10.91 -11.31 -2.19
CA ILE A 75 -10.28 -10.15 -2.83
C ILE A 75 -10.16 -9.07 -1.76
N THR A 76 -8.93 -8.71 -1.41
CA THR A 76 -8.65 -7.82 -0.26
C THR A 76 -8.81 -6.35 -0.62
N GLU A 77 -8.08 -5.89 -1.61
CA GLU A 77 -8.12 -4.55 -2.18
C GLU A 77 -7.92 -4.62 -3.70
N LEU A 78 -8.34 -3.57 -4.40
CA LEU A 78 -7.88 -3.26 -5.73
C LEU A 78 -6.71 -2.28 -5.66
N SER A 79 -5.84 -2.33 -6.67
CA SER A 79 -4.65 -1.48 -6.74
C SER A 79 -4.61 -0.68 -8.04
N THR A 80 -4.33 0.63 -7.93
CA THR A 80 -4.08 1.54 -9.07
C THR A 80 -2.69 2.16 -9.02
N HIS A 81 -1.65 1.43 -8.62
CA HIS A 81 -0.29 1.99 -8.52
C HIS A 81 0.13 2.65 -9.84
N LEU A 82 0.01 1.96 -10.97
CA LEU A 82 0.42 2.51 -12.27
C LEU A 82 -0.43 3.70 -12.71
N GLN A 83 -1.75 3.64 -12.54
CA GLN A 83 -2.63 4.75 -12.93
C GLN A 83 -2.50 5.93 -11.95
N GLY A 84 -2.34 5.67 -10.64
CA GLY A 84 -2.22 6.69 -9.60
C GLY A 84 -1.05 7.63 -9.84
N GLN A 85 0.13 7.09 -10.16
CA GLN A 85 1.30 7.93 -10.45
C GLN A 85 1.16 8.80 -11.70
N LEU A 86 0.24 8.47 -12.62
CA LEU A 86 -0.03 9.28 -13.81
C LEU A 86 -0.97 10.47 -13.54
N VAL A 87 -1.55 10.57 -12.35
CA VAL A 87 -2.35 11.75 -11.93
C VAL A 87 -1.48 13.00 -11.87
N ALA A 88 -0.21 12.84 -11.50
CA ALA A 88 0.76 13.93 -11.42
C ALA A 88 2.13 13.46 -11.92
N SER A 89 2.46 13.81 -13.16
CA SER A 89 3.73 13.44 -13.79
C SER A 89 4.58 14.67 -14.05
N HIS A 90 5.83 14.69 -13.55
CA HIS A 90 6.78 15.72 -13.93
C HIS A 90 7.30 15.47 -15.37
N PRO A 91 7.50 16.52 -16.19
CA PRO A 91 7.93 16.36 -17.59
C PRO A 91 9.22 15.53 -17.79
N THR A 92 10.10 15.48 -16.78
CA THR A 92 11.32 14.65 -16.80
C THR A 92 11.02 13.16 -16.96
N TYR A 93 9.85 12.68 -16.48
CA TYR A 93 9.46 11.28 -16.50
C TYR A 93 8.46 10.94 -17.62
N ASP A 94 8.00 11.94 -18.36
CA ASP A 94 6.86 11.84 -19.26
C ASP A 94 6.94 10.64 -20.20
N ARG A 95 8.08 10.51 -20.93
CA ARG A 95 8.27 9.38 -21.86
C ARG A 95 8.36 8.01 -21.19
N MET A 96 8.89 7.96 -19.95
CA MET A 96 9.00 6.69 -19.22
C MET A 96 7.62 6.23 -18.72
N TYR A 97 6.76 7.17 -18.39
CA TYR A 97 5.42 6.91 -17.88
C TYR A 97 4.41 6.49 -18.96
N ASP A 98 4.74 6.61 -20.24
CA ASP A 98 3.95 6.01 -21.31
C ASP A 98 3.79 4.49 -21.12
N ALA A 99 4.81 3.81 -20.56
CA ALA A 99 4.74 2.38 -20.28
C ALA A 99 3.64 1.95 -19.28
N PHE A 100 3.08 2.90 -18.52
CA PHE A 100 2.02 2.65 -17.53
C PHE A 100 0.62 2.96 -18.05
N ALA A 101 0.49 3.30 -19.30
CA ALA A 101 -0.75 3.68 -19.95
C ALA A 101 -0.95 2.93 -21.28
N PRO A 102 -2.18 2.81 -21.77
CA PRO A 102 -2.41 2.17 -23.05
C PRO A 102 -1.87 3.04 -24.21
N PRO A 103 -1.48 2.42 -25.34
CA PRO A 103 -0.81 3.09 -26.46
C PRO A 103 -1.56 4.33 -27.01
N GLU A 104 -2.87 4.37 -26.87
CA GLU A 104 -3.73 5.44 -27.42
C GLU A 104 -3.50 6.81 -26.73
N VAL A 105 -2.85 6.82 -25.56
CA VAL A 105 -2.57 8.04 -24.80
C VAL A 105 -1.06 8.30 -24.61
N HIS A 106 -0.21 7.57 -25.33
CA HIS A 106 1.24 7.78 -25.29
C HIS A 106 1.64 9.12 -25.91
N GLY A 107 2.64 9.79 -25.35
CA GLY A 107 3.19 11.04 -25.86
C GLY A 107 2.30 12.28 -25.65
N ASP A 108 1.15 12.13 -24.98
CA ASP A 108 0.21 13.21 -24.68
C ASP A 108 -0.13 13.19 -23.16
N GLU A 109 0.70 13.87 -22.34
CA GLU A 109 0.50 13.89 -20.89
C GLU A 109 -0.89 14.35 -20.46
N PRO A 110 -1.49 15.43 -21.02
CA PRO A 110 -2.83 15.83 -20.63
C PRO A 110 -3.90 14.75 -20.88
N THR A 111 -3.84 14.07 -22.03
CA THR A 111 -4.77 12.97 -22.34
C THR A 111 -4.49 11.75 -21.47
N ARG A 112 -3.24 11.38 -21.26
CA ARG A 112 -2.84 10.28 -20.37
C ARG A 112 -3.28 10.52 -18.93
N ARG A 113 -3.08 11.74 -18.41
CA ARG A 113 -3.54 12.12 -17.07
C ARG A 113 -5.07 12.04 -16.93
N LYS A 114 -5.81 12.54 -17.92
CA LYS A 114 -7.27 12.46 -17.93
C LYS A 114 -7.74 11.01 -17.89
N TRP A 115 -7.13 10.15 -18.69
CA TRP A 115 -7.39 8.71 -18.68
C TRP A 115 -7.10 8.11 -17.30
N ALA A 116 -5.94 8.40 -16.71
CA ALA A 116 -5.55 7.88 -15.41
C ALA A 116 -6.53 8.29 -14.30
N ILE A 117 -6.93 9.56 -14.25
CA ILE A 117 -7.95 10.06 -13.30
C ILE A 117 -9.26 9.29 -13.45
N GLU A 118 -9.69 9.01 -14.69
CA GLU A 118 -10.90 8.22 -14.94
C GLU A 118 -10.75 6.79 -14.42
N GLN A 119 -9.60 6.14 -14.66
CA GLN A 119 -9.31 4.79 -14.13
C GLN A 119 -9.34 4.76 -12.61
N VAL A 120 -8.71 5.72 -11.94
CA VAL A 120 -8.70 5.79 -10.47
C VAL A 120 -10.11 6.02 -9.91
N LYS A 121 -10.95 6.80 -10.59
CA LYS A 121 -12.37 6.98 -10.22
C LYS A 121 -13.21 5.73 -10.48
N TYR A 122 -12.94 4.96 -11.54
CA TYR A 122 -13.56 3.64 -11.74
C TYR A 122 -13.18 2.70 -10.61
N ALA A 123 -11.93 2.73 -10.17
CA ALA A 123 -11.47 1.89 -9.06
C ALA A 123 -12.20 2.16 -7.75
N ALA A 124 -12.56 3.42 -7.44
CA ALA A 124 -13.39 3.75 -6.28
C ALA A 124 -14.75 3.04 -6.35
N LYS A 125 -15.44 3.15 -7.48
CA LYS A 125 -16.75 2.51 -7.70
C LYS A 125 -16.67 0.99 -7.72
N ALA A 126 -15.62 0.43 -8.32
CA ALA A 126 -15.37 -1.00 -8.33
C ALA A 126 -15.14 -1.53 -6.91
N SER A 127 -14.32 -0.82 -6.10
CA SER A 127 -14.09 -1.16 -4.70
C SER A 127 -15.39 -1.11 -3.88
N GLN A 128 -16.23 -0.11 -4.06
CA GLN A 128 -17.56 -0.03 -3.46
C GLN A 128 -18.44 -1.22 -3.87
N ASN A 129 -18.52 -1.54 -5.17
CA ASN A 129 -19.32 -2.65 -5.69
C ASN A 129 -18.85 -3.99 -5.15
N MET A 130 -17.56 -4.13 -4.86
CA MET A 130 -16.98 -5.33 -4.21
C MET A 130 -17.16 -5.33 -2.69
N GLY A 131 -17.60 -4.23 -2.09
CA GLY A 131 -17.76 -4.10 -0.63
C GLY A 131 -16.44 -3.91 0.11
N MET A 132 -15.45 -3.34 -0.56
CA MET A 132 -14.14 -2.99 0.03
C MET A 132 -14.21 -1.63 0.70
N THR A 133 -13.40 -1.44 1.76
CA THR A 133 -13.27 -0.17 2.47
C THR A 133 -11.95 0.53 2.18
N ALA A 134 -10.99 -0.15 1.57
CA ALA A 134 -9.69 0.38 1.21
C ALA A 134 -9.35 0.05 -0.26
N HIS A 135 -8.55 0.93 -0.86
CA HIS A 135 -7.96 0.82 -2.18
C HIS A 135 -6.53 1.33 -2.11
N VAL A 136 -5.59 0.75 -2.83
CA VAL A 136 -4.18 1.12 -2.72
C VAL A 136 -3.64 1.69 -4.03
N GLY A 137 -2.67 2.61 -3.94
CA GLY A 137 -2.02 3.18 -5.12
C GLY A 137 -1.01 4.28 -4.81
N PHE A 138 -0.43 4.84 -5.88
CA PHE A 138 0.54 5.92 -5.82
C PHE A 138 -0.10 7.30 -6.00
N SER A 139 0.69 8.35 -5.68
CA SER A 139 0.24 9.75 -5.74
C SER A 139 0.62 10.46 -7.04
N GLY A 140 1.69 10.03 -7.70
CA GLY A 140 2.40 10.80 -8.70
C GLY A 140 3.41 11.78 -8.09
N ALA A 141 4.18 12.41 -8.96
CA ALA A 141 5.28 13.28 -8.55
C ALA A 141 5.42 14.51 -9.45
N LEU A 142 5.38 15.69 -8.83
CA LEU A 142 5.76 16.98 -9.41
C LEU A 142 7.04 17.51 -8.78
N ALA A 143 7.22 17.30 -7.47
CA ALA A 143 8.33 17.83 -6.67
C ALA A 143 9.51 16.87 -6.55
N TRP A 144 9.31 15.57 -6.70
CA TRP A 144 10.35 14.55 -6.49
C TRP A 144 11.65 14.82 -7.24
N PRO A 145 11.68 15.31 -8.52
CA PRO A 145 12.94 15.64 -9.21
C PRO A 145 13.76 16.71 -8.51
N PHE A 146 13.17 17.45 -7.60
CA PHE A 146 13.79 18.52 -6.82
C PHE A 146 14.02 18.11 -5.36
N MET A 147 13.93 16.82 -5.01
CA MET A 147 14.08 16.32 -3.65
C MET A 147 15.44 16.73 -3.04
N TYR A 148 16.52 16.65 -3.80
CA TYR A 148 17.80 17.16 -3.35
C TYR A 148 17.87 18.69 -3.50
N PRO A 149 18.25 19.47 -2.43
CA PRO A 149 18.12 20.94 -2.41
C PRO A 149 19.23 21.68 -3.19
N TRP A 150 19.92 21.01 -4.07
CA TRP A 150 20.96 21.59 -4.93
C TRP A 150 20.83 21.07 -6.37
N PRO A 151 20.89 21.93 -7.42
CA PRO A 151 20.94 23.41 -7.36
C PRO A 151 19.78 24.03 -6.58
N GLN A 152 19.94 25.28 -6.10
CA GLN A 152 18.91 25.96 -5.31
C GLN A 152 17.58 25.97 -6.05
N ARG A 153 16.54 25.54 -5.36
CA ARG A 153 15.16 25.60 -5.87
C ARG A 153 14.63 27.04 -5.80
N PRO A 154 13.79 27.48 -6.75
CA PRO A 154 13.02 28.69 -6.58
C PRO A 154 12.20 28.63 -5.28
N ALA A 155 12.07 29.78 -4.60
CA ALA A 155 11.24 29.87 -3.40
C ALA A 155 9.79 29.51 -3.73
N GLY A 156 9.15 28.71 -2.86
CA GLY A 156 7.76 28.28 -3.04
C GLY A 156 7.54 27.18 -4.09
N LEU A 157 8.61 26.59 -4.68
CA LEU A 157 8.47 25.55 -5.69
C LEU A 157 7.76 24.30 -5.14
N ILE A 158 8.18 23.83 -3.96
CA ILE A 158 7.65 22.61 -3.35
C ILE A 158 6.19 22.83 -2.91
N GLU A 159 5.91 23.95 -2.27
CA GLU A 159 4.55 24.34 -1.87
C GLU A 159 3.62 24.44 -3.08
N SER A 160 4.10 24.98 -4.19
CA SER A 160 3.33 25.06 -5.44
C SER A 160 3.05 23.67 -6.02
N ALA A 161 4.03 22.76 -5.98
CA ALA A 161 3.85 21.38 -6.45
C ALA A 161 2.83 20.62 -5.60
N PHE A 162 2.92 20.69 -4.27
CA PHE A 162 1.96 20.03 -3.38
C PHE A 162 0.55 20.63 -3.46
N LYS A 163 0.44 21.94 -3.64
CA LYS A 163 -0.86 22.58 -3.90
C LYS A 163 -1.50 22.09 -5.20
N GLU A 164 -0.71 21.94 -6.26
CA GLU A 164 -1.18 21.38 -7.53
C GLU A 164 -1.54 19.89 -7.39
N LEU A 165 -0.69 19.10 -6.69
CA LEU A 165 -0.95 17.69 -6.41
C LEU A 165 -2.28 17.52 -5.69
N ALA A 166 -2.50 18.27 -4.62
CA ALA A 166 -3.75 18.24 -3.85
C ALA A 166 -4.96 18.67 -4.70
N ALA A 167 -4.81 19.71 -5.54
CA ALA A 167 -5.87 20.16 -6.44
C ALA A 167 -6.27 19.06 -7.45
N ARG A 168 -5.32 18.25 -7.93
CA ARG A 168 -5.61 17.11 -8.82
C ARG A 168 -6.29 15.95 -8.09
N TRP A 169 -5.84 15.66 -6.87
CA TRP A 169 -6.36 14.54 -6.08
C TRP A 169 -7.70 14.81 -5.41
N LYS A 170 -7.97 16.06 -5.01
CA LYS A 170 -9.24 16.36 -4.30
C LYS A 170 -10.49 15.84 -5.02
N PRO A 171 -10.73 16.10 -6.33
CA PRO A 171 -11.93 15.61 -7.01
C PRO A 171 -11.92 14.08 -7.24
N ILE A 172 -10.82 13.41 -7.03
CA ILE A 172 -10.72 11.95 -7.02
C ILE A 172 -11.14 11.44 -5.65
N LEU A 173 -10.57 12.01 -4.58
CA LEU A 173 -10.88 11.65 -3.21
C LEU A 173 -12.34 11.93 -2.84
N ASP A 174 -12.95 12.98 -3.40
CA ASP A 174 -14.39 13.25 -3.24
C ASP A 174 -15.22 12.05 -3.78
N VAL A 175 -14.82 11.42 -4.89
CA VAL A 175 -15.48 10.19 -5.42
C VAL A 175 -15.25 9.00 -4.49
N TYR A 176 -14.04 8.86 -3.92
CA TYR A 176 -13.75 7.83 -2.92
C TYR A 176 -14.61 8.01 -1.67
N ASP A 177 -14.87 9.26 -1.25
CA ASP A 177 -15.73 9.56 -0.12
C ASP A 177 -17.20 9.21 -0.40
N GLU A 178 -17.71 9.57 -1.57
CA GLU A 178 -19.03 9.14 -2.04
C GLU A 178 -19.19 7.61 -2.05
N CYS A 179 -18.11 6.89 -2.37
CA CYS A 179 -18.08 5.43 -2.39
C CYS A 179 -17.86 4.79 -1.02
N GLY A 180 -17.46 5.55 0.00
CA GLY A 180 -17.13 5.03 1.34
C GLY A 180 -15.84 4.21 1.35
N VAL A 181 -14.89 4.51 0.48
CA VAL A 181 -13.62 3.78 0.29
C VAL A 181 -12.45 4.72 0.62
N ASP A 182 -11.49 4.23 1.39
CA ASP A 182 -10.24 4.96 1.68
C ASP A 182 -9.25 4.75 0.52
N TYR A 183 -8.64 5.84 0.01
CA TYR A 183 -7.50 5.73 -0.90
C TYR A 183 -6.22 5.70 -0.07
N CYS A 184 -5.54 4.57 -0.09
CA CYS A 184 -4.34 4.32 0.69
C CYS A 184 -3.11 4.53 -0.19
N TYR A 185 -2.47 5.69 0.00
CA TYR A 185 -1.23 6.01 -0.70
C TYR A 185 -0.09 5.16 -0.14
N GLU A 186 0.63 4.48 -1.02
CA GLU A 186 1.92 3.92 -0.68
C GLU A 186 2.98 5.01 -0.73
N LEU A 187 3.64 5.25 0.41
CA LEU A 187 4.68 6.27 0.52
C LEU A 187 5.97 5.71 -0.05
N HIS A 188 6.30 6.14 -1.28
CA HIS A 188 7.30 5.49 -2.11
C HIS A 188 8.33 6.50 -2.65
N PRO A 189 9.66 6.23 -2.55
CA PRO A 189 10.68 7.02 -3.24
C PRO A 189 10.43 7.06 -4.75
N GLY A 190 10.37 8.26 -5.32
CA GLY A 190 9.95 8.47 -6.71
C GLY A 190 8.61 9.15 -6.84
N GLU A 191 7.78 9.06 -5.80
CA GLU A 191 6.52 9.75 -5.64
C GLU A 191 6.72 11.05 -4.82
N ASP A 192 5.76 11.98 -4.87
CA ASP A 192 5.81 13.17 -4.00
C ASP A 192 5.50 12.79 -2.54
N LEU A 193 4.70 11.76 -2.33
CA LEU A 193 4.44 11.20 -1.01
C LEU A 193 5.43 10.06 -0.74
N PHE A 194 6.51 10.31 -0.01
CA PHE A 194 7.53 9.31 0.27
C PHE A 194 7.91 9.20 1.76
N ASP A 195 7.44 10.12 2.60
CA ASP A 195 7.63 10.12 4.06
C ASP A 195 6.46 10.79 4.78
N GLY A 196 6.51 10.82 6.12
CA GLY A 196 5.47 11.43 6.94
C GLY A 196 5.30 12.93 6.68
N THR A 197 6.39 13.66 6.52
CA THR A 197 6.36 15.11 6.29
C THR A 197 5.66 15.46 4.98
N THR A 198 5.95 14.72 3.92
CA THR A 198 5.32 14.94 2.61
C THR A 198 3.85 14.53 2.62
N PHE A 199 3.50 13.47 3.34
CA PHE A 199 2.10 13.10 3.54
C PHE A 199 1.32 14.16 4.32
N GLU A 200 1.87 14.69 5.42
CA GLU A 200 1.25 15.77 6.19
C GLU A 200 1.03 17.02 5.33
N MET A 201 2.03 17.44 4.58
CA MET A 201 1.90 18.59 3.66
C MET A 201 0.77 18.40 2.64
N PHE A 202 0.64 17.20 2.09
CA PHE A 202 -0.43 16.87 1.15
C PHE A 202 -1.81 16.91 1.82
N VAL A 203 -1.94 16.31 3.00
CA VAL A 203 -3.20 16.30 3.77
C VAL A 203 -3.61 17.71 4.18
N ASP A 204 -2.65 18.57 4.54
CA ASP A 204 -2.92 19.97 4.87
C ASP A 204 -3.53 20.74 3.68
N TYR A 205 -2.98 20.55 2.46
CA TYR A 205 -3.56 21.16 1.25
C TYR A 205 -4.91 20.55 0.83
N LEU A 206 -5.27 19.41 1.40
CA LEU A 206 -6.58 18.76 1.22
C LEU A 206 -7.56 19.08 2.35
N ASP A 207 -7.26 20.04 3.24
CA ASP A 207 -8.07 20.38 4.41
C ASP A 207 -8.38 19.14 5.29
N GLY A 208 -7.43 18.23 5.41
CA GLY A 208 -7.57 17.03 6.23
C GLY A 208 -8.46 15.95 5.64
N HIS A 209 -8.65 15.89 4.32
CA HIS A 209 -9.59 14.97 3.65
C HIS A 209 -9.55 13.56 4.24
N PRO A 210 -10.71 12.99 4.69
CA PRO A 210 -10.72 11.73 5.45
C PRO A 210 -10.27 10.51 4.63
N ARG A 211 -10.42 10.56 3.31
CA ARG A 211 -10.07 9.43 2.43
C ARG A 211 -8.61 9.42 1.97
N ALA A 212 -7.81 10.42 2.34
CA ALA A 212 -6.37 10.38 2.16
C ALA A 212 -5.75 9.53 3.29
N CYS A 213 -5.52 8.26 3.00
CA CYS A 213 -5.03 7.25 3.94
C CYS A 213 -3.69 6.68 3.47
N ILE A 214 -3.14 5.73 4.21
CA ILE A 214 -1.79 5.18 3.99
C ILE A 214 -1.89 3.68 3.75
N ASN A 215 -1.24 3.21 2.69
CA ASN A 215 -0.77 1.84 2.56
C ASN A 215 0.63 1.79 3.19
N TYR A 216 0.74 1.15 4.34
CA TYR A 216 1.99 1.08 5.09
C TYR A 216 2.89 0.01 4.47
N ASP A 217 4.02 0.43 3.90
CA ASP A 217 5.09 -0.43 3.41
C ASP A 217 6.41 -0.06 4.12
N PRO A 218 6.90 -0.90 5.05
CA PRO A 218 8.11 -0.60 5.81
C PRO A 218 9.38 -0.65 4.97
N SER A 219 9.39 -1.34 3.83
CA SER A 219 10.58 -1.55 3.02
C SER A 219 11.13 -0.24 2.48
N HIS A 220 10.26 0.65 2.02
CA HIS A 220 10.64 1.97 1.52
C HIS A 220 11.24 2.86 2.61
N PHE A 221 10.82 2.67 3.86
CA PHE A 221 11.36 3.40 5.01
C PHE A 221 12.74 2.85 5.43
N VAL A 222 12.95 1.53 5.32
CA VAL A 222 14.29 0.94 5.50
C VAL A 222 15.27 1.51 4.49
N LEU A 223 14.89 1.63 3.20
CA LEU A 223 15.74 2.20 2.15
C LEU A 223 16.10 3.67 2.43
N GLN A 224 15.23 4.41 3.11
CA GLN A 224 15.40 5.82 3.48
C GLN A 224 16.05 6.00 4.86
N GLN A 225 16.25 4.91 5.62
CA GLN A 225 16.70 4.94 7.02
C GLN A 225 15.76 5.74 7.94
N LEU A 226 14.45 5.68 7.65
CA LEU A 226 13.40 6.25 8.47
C LEU A 226 12.98 5.25 9.55
N ASP A 227 12.62 5.73 10.75
CA ASP A 227 12.06 4.88 11.80
C ASP A 227 10.64 4.43 11.46
N TYR A 228 10.55 3.27 10.82
CA TYR A 228 9.28 2.70 10.36
C TYR A 228 8.38 2.23 11.51
N LEU A 229 8.92 1.95 12.71
CA LEU A 229 8.11 1.59 13.87
C LEU A 229 7.48 2.82 14.52
N GLN A 230 8.24 3.92 14.66
CA GLN A 230 7.69 5.19 15.13
C GLN A 230 6.65 5.74 14.12
N PHE A 231 6.81 5.47 12.83
CA PHE A 231 5.84 5.86 11.82
C PHE A 231 4.45 5.30 12.11
N ILE A 232 4.34 4.05 12.59
CA ILE A 232 3.05 3.48 12.99
C ILE A 232 2.45 4.26 14.15
N ASP A 233 3.26 4.61 15.17
CA ASP A 233 2.78 5.37 16.32
C ASP A 233 2.20 6.74 15.92
N LEU A 234 2.79 7.38 14.90
CA LEU A 234 2.37 8.72 14.44
C LEU A 234 1.13 8.67 13.52
N TYR A 235 1.01 7.63 12.69
CA TYR A 235 0.06 7.63 11.57
C TYR A 235 -0.94 6.47 11.59
N HIS A 236 -1.04 5.69 12.69
CA HIS A 236 -1.94 4.51 12.78
C HIS A 236 -3.38 4.83 12.39
N ASP A 237 -3.89 6.03 12.70
CA ASP A 237 -5.24 6.44 12.35
C ASP A 237 -5.48 6.53 10.84
N ARG A 238 -4.42 6.75 10.05
CA ARG A 238 -4.45 6.84 8.60
C ARG A 238 -4.00 5.55 7.90
N ILE A 239 -3.38 4.61 8.59
CA ILE A 239 -2.97 3.31 8.04
C ILE A 239 -4.21 2.43 7.88
N LYS A 240 -4.62 2.17 6.62
CA LYS A 240 -5.80 1.34 6.28
C LYS A 240 -5.46 0.14 5.42
N ALA A 241 -4.24 0.09 4.85
CA ALA A 241 -3.68 -1.04 4.13
C ALA A 241 -2.25 -1.29 4.58
N PHE A 242 -1.76 -2.51 4.43
CA PHE A 242 -0.43 -2.92 4.86
C PHE A 242 0.20 -3.88 3.86
N HIS A 243 1.30 -3.47 3.24
CA HIS A 243 2.17 -4.32 2.46
C HIS A 243 3.27 -4.92 3.33
N VAL A 244 3.31 -6.24 3.39
CA VAL A 244 4.38 -7.01 4.02
C VAL A 244 5.47 -7.18 2.98
N LYS A 245 6.46 -6.30 3.00
CA LYS A 245 7.57 -6.23 2.04
C LYS A 245 8.87 -6.01 2.79
N ASP A 246 9.87 -6.81 2.49
CA ASP A 246 11.15 -6.78 3.20
C ASP A 246 12.22 -6.05 2.40
N ALA A 247 13.15 -5.47 3.12
CA ALA A 247 14.30 -4.76 2.58
C ALA A 247 15.51 -4.83 3.49
N GLU A 248 16.68 -4.60 2.95
CA GLU A 248 17.91 -4.42 3.71
C GLU A 248 18.62 -3.12 3.32
N PHE A 249 19.35 -2.55 4.25
CA PHE A 249 20.22 -1.41 4.02
C PHE A 249 21.60 -1.67 4.61
N ASN A 250 22.58 -1.88 3.74
CA ASN A 250 23.95 -2.20 4.10
C ASN A 250 24.92 -1.14 3.52
N PRO A 251 25.06 0.02 4.20
CA PRO A 251 25.93 1.10 3.71
C PRO A 251 27.39 0.67 3.70
N THR A 252 28.13 1.21 2.76
CA THR A 252 29.58 0.98 2.61
C THR A 252 30.32 2.30 2.53
N GLY A 253 31.64 2.29 2.50
CA GLY A 253 32.43 3.49 2.20
C GLY A 253 32.25 4.03 0.78
N LYS A 254 31.48 3.33 -0.07
CA LYS A 254 31.19 3.70 -1.47
C LYS A 254 29.74 4.11 -1.70
N GLN A 255 28.80 3.61 -0.89
CA GLN A 255 27.37 3.77 -1.11
C GLN A 255 26.63 4.02 0.21
N GLY A 256 25.66 4.91 0.16
CA GLY A 256 24.72 5.22 1.23
C GLY A 256 23.28 5.30 0.71
N VAL A 257 22.43 6.10 1.35
CA VAL A 257 20.99 6.20 1.01
C VAL A 257 20.75 6.52 -0.47
N TYR A 258 21.54 7.42 -1.07
CA TYR A 258 21.36 7.75 -2.48
C TYR A 258 21.80 6.64 -3.44
N SER A 259 22.68 5.73 -3.05
CA SER A 259 23.19 4.57 -3.80
C SER A 259 23.58 4.80 -5.26
N GLY A 260 23.59 6.03 -5.72
CA GLY A 260 23.91 6.43 -7.10
C GLY A 260 22.97 5.75 -8.12
N TYR A 261 23.57 5.36 -9.24
CA TYR A 261 22.86 4.74 -10.38
C TYR A 261 23.11 3.24 -10.47
N ALA A 262 23.43 2.59 -9.33
CA ALA A 262 23.66 1.14 -9.28
C ALA A 262 22.38 0.35 -9.56
N ASN A 263 22.53 -0.85 -10.12
CA ASN A 263 21.46 -1.83 -10.25
C ASN A 263 20.99 -2.28 -8.87
N TRP A 264 19.77 -2.80 -8.77
CA TRP A 264 19.17 -3.20 -7.50
C TRP A 264 20.05 -4.16 -6.68
N ALA A 265 20.68 -5.16 -7.33
CA ALA A 265 21.54 -6.11 -6.64
C ALA A 265 22.82 -5.49 -6.04
N ASP A 266 23.25 -4.34 -6.56
CA ASP A 266 24.49 -3.66 -6.19
C ASP A 266 24.28 -2.46 -5.26
N ARG A 267 23.01 -2.15 -4.90
CA ARG A 267 22.66 -1.01 -4.03
C ARG A 267 22.91 -1.33 -2.55
N ALA A 268 23.24 -0.32 -1.76
CA ALA A 268 23.28 -0.43 -0.31
C ALA A 268 21.88 -0.73 0.27
N GLY A 269 20.84 -0.05 -0.23
CA GLY A 269 19.44 -0.29 0.09
C GLY A 269 18.77 -1.06 -1.04
N ARG A 270 18.17 -2.22 -0.74
CA ARG A 270 17.54 -3.09 -1.73
C ARG A 270 16.43 -3.95 -1.13
N PHE A 271 15.48 -4.33 -1.98
CA PHE A 271 14.38 -5.21 -1.58
C PHE A 271 14.82 -6.65 -1.44
N ARG A 272 14.22 -7.35 -0.48
CA ARG A 272 14.49 -8.74 -0.16
C ARG A 272 13.19 -9.53 -0.01
N SER A 273 13.26 -10.83 -0.29
CA SER A 273 12.17 -11.74 0.05
C SER A 273 11.95 -11.75 1.56
N LEU A 274 10.72 -12.01 2.01
CA LEU A 274 10.36 -11.97 3.43
C LEU A 274 11.29 -12.83 4.28
N GLY A 275 11.84 -12.25 5.34
CA GLY A 275 12.77 -12.88 6.27
C GLY A 275 14.23 -12.88 5.83
N ASP A 276 14.54 -12.42 4.62
CA ASP A 276 15.92 -12.28 4.14
C ASP A 276 16.47 -10.85 4.33
N GLY A 277 15.60 -9.90 4.72
CA GLY A 277 15.93 -8.50 4.93
C GLY A 277 16.15 -8.14 6.40
N GLN A 278 15.84 -6.89 6.74
CA GLN A 278 16.12 -6.30 8.06
C GLN A 278 14.86 -5.73 8.72
N VAL A 279 13.67 -5.91 8.13
CA VAL A 279 12.42 -5.41 8.70
C VAL A 279 12.02 -6.24 9.92
N ASP A 280 11.76 -5.58 11.06
CA ASP A 280 11.24 -6.23 12.28
C ASP A 280 9.71 -6.39 12.18
N PHE A 281 9.26 -7.42 11.48
CA PHE A 281 7.84 -7.73 11.33
C PHE A 281 7.17 -8.07 12.66
N SER A 282 7.87 -8.68 13.61
CA SER A 282 7.30 -8.99 14.93
C SER A 282 6.87 -7.72 15.65
N SER A 283 7.69 -6.68 15.63
CA SER A 283 7.35 -5.37 16.21
C SER A 283 6.25 -4.67 15.41
N ILE A 284 6.24 -4.75 14.08
CA ILE A 284 5.20 -4.16 13.22
C ILE A 284 3.84 -4.78 13.53
N PHE A 285 3.72 -6.12 13.50
CA PHE A 285 2.46 -6.81 13.77
C PHE A 285 1.96 -6.51 15.19
N SER A 286 2.87 -6.43 16.19
CA SER A 286 2.53 -6.05 17.55
C SER A 286 1.94 -4.63 17.63
N LYS A 287 2.58 -3.64 17.00
CA LYS A 287 2.11 -2.25 16.99
C LYS A 287 0.78 -2.10 16.23
N LEU A 288 0.65 -2.68 15.05
CA LEU A 288 -0.60 -2.64 14.29
C LEU A 288 -1.75 -3.28 15.06
N SER A 289 -1.51 -4.40 15.77
CA SER A 289 -2.51 -5.03 16.64
C SER A 289 -2.86 -4.13 17.84
N GLN A 290 -1.87 -3.43 18.43
CA GLN A 290 -2.10 -2.48 19.53
C GLN A 290 -3.04 -1.34 19.11
N TYR A 291 -2.94 -0.88 17.88
CA TYR A 291 -3.77 0.18 17.31
C TYR A 291 -5.02 -0.33 16.58
N ASP A 292 -5.45 -1.56 16.84
CA ASP A 292 -6.68 -2.16 16.31
C ASP A 292 -6.76 -2.22 14.76
N TYR A 293 -5.61 -2.31 14.08
CA TYR A 293 -5.61 -2.56 12.64
C TYR A 293 -6.27 -3.91 12.35
N ASP A 294 -7.35 -3.91 11.57
CA ASP A 294 -8.20 -5.08 11.32
C ASP A 294 -8.32 -5.46 9.83
N SER A 295 -7.45 -4.91 9.01
CA SER A 295 -7.38 -5.23 7.59
C SER A 295 -6.36 -6.35 7.31
N TRP A 296 -5.89 -6.44 6.09
CA TRP A 296 -5.08 -7.54 5.59
C TRP A 296 -3.58 -7.25 5.69
N ALA A 297 -2.81 -8.30 5.96
CA ALA A 297 -1.37 -8.34 5.76
C ALA A 297 -1.10 -8.94 4.36
N VAL A 298 -0.71 -8.08 3.43
CA VAL A 298 -0.60 -8.40 2.00
C VAL A 298 0.87 -8.50 1.62
N LEU A 299 1.34 -9.66 1.20
CA LEU A 299 2.67 -9.79 0.60
C LEU A 299 2.75 -8.92 -0.66
N GLU A 300 3.64 -7.95 -0.66
CA GLU A 300 4.16 -7.36 -1.88
C GLU A 300 5.57 -7.89 -2.11
N TRP A 301 5.70 -8.86 -3.00
CA TRP A 301 6.99 -9.51 -3.20
C TRP A 301 7.85 -8.74 -4.20
N GLU A 302 9.01 -8.28 -3.74
CA GLU A 302 10.10 -7.81 -4.59
C GLU A 302 11.43 -8.31 -4.02
N CYS A 303 12.26 -8.88 -4.85
CA CYS A 303 13.59 -9.30 -4.43
C CYS A 303 14.56 -9.23 -5.62
N CYS A 304 15.73 -8.64 -5.40
CA CYS A 304 16.76 -8.54 -6.42
C CYS A 304 17.64 -9.81 -6.55
N ILE A 305 17.40 -10.84 -5.72
CA ILE A 305 18.26 -12.04 -5.63
C ILE A 305 17.43 -13.32 -5.79
N LYS A 306 16.31 -13.44 -5.02
CA LYS A 306 15.51 -14.67 -4.97
C LYS A 306 14.50 -14.71 -6.11
N ASP A 307 14.16 -15.89 -6.58
CA ASP A 307 13.11 -16.14 -7.57
C ASP A 307 11.71 -15.90 -6.97
N SER A 308 10.78 -15.41 -7.80
CA SER A 308 9.43 -15.04 -7.35
C SER A 308 8.59 -16.25 -6.90
N VAL A 309 8.77 -17.42 -7.55
CA VAL A 309 8.06 -18.65 -7.20
C VAL A 309 8.46 -19.11 -5.79
N GLN A 310 9.76 -19.08 -5.49
CA GLN A 310 10.25 -19.37 -4.15
C GLN A 310 9.73 -18.34 -3.14
N GLY A 311 9.78 -17.05 -3.49
CA GLY A 311 9.31 -15.98 -2.62
C GLY A 311 7.81 -16.09 -2.31
N ALA A 312 6.99 -16.44 -3.31
CA ALA A 312 5.57 -16.69 -3.11
C ALA A 312 5.32 -17.86 -2.13
N ALA A 313 6.04 -18.97 -2.30
CA ALA A 313 5.89 -20.15 -1.45
C ALA A 313 6.31 -19.90 0.02
N GLU A 314 7.30 -19.06 0.24
CA GLU A 314 7.78 -18.68 1.59
C GLU A 314 6.89 -17.62 2.25
N GLY A 315 6.20 -16.78 1.48
CA GLY A 315 5.49 -15.60 1.96
C GLY A 315 4.27 -15.91 2.83
N ALA A 316 3.42 -16.87 2.42
CA ALA A 316 2.21 -17.20 3.19
C ALA A 316 2.53 -17.72 4.59
N PRO A 317 3.39 -18.74 4.79
CA PRO A 317 3.74 -19.22 6.13
C PRO A 317 4.49 -18.16 6.96
N PHE A 318 5.30 -17.30 6.32
CA PHE A 318 5.96 -16.20 7.01
C PHE A 318 4.93 -15.24 7.63
N ILE A 319 3.98 -14.74 6.85
CA ILE A 319 2.94 -13.82 7.33
C ILE A 319 2.10 -14.51 8.41
N GLU A 320 1.66 -15.75 8.18
CA GLU A 320 0.85 -16.50 9.14
C GLU A 320 1.53 -16.63 10.51
N SER A 321 2.85 -16.84 10.53
CA SER A 321 3.63 -16.94 11.76
C SER A 321 3.75 -15.62 12.56
N HIS A 322 3.52 -14.47 11.91
CA HIS A 322 3.57 -13.14 12.55
C HIS A 322 2.18 -12.63 12.99
N ILE A 323 1.09 -13.23 12.50
CA ILE A 323 -0.26 -12.82 12.89
C ILE A 323 -0.51 -13.14 14.37
N ILE A 324 -0.78 -12.10 15.16
CA ILE A 324 -1.05 -12.19 16.58
C ILE A 324 -2.54 -12.42 16.78
N GLN A 325 -2.90 -13.45 17.54
CA GLN A 325 -4.28 -13.64 18.00
C GLN A 325 -4.56 -12.61 19.10
N ALA A 326 -5.52 -11.72 18.85
CA ALA A 326 -5.86 -10.66 19.79
C ALA A 326 -6.33 -11.25 21.13
N VAL A 327 -5.86 -10.64 22.23
CA VAL A 327 -6.22 -11.04 23.58
C VAL A 327 -7.71 -10.81 23.82
N THR A 328 -8.40 -11.83 24.28
CA THR A 328 -9.84 -11.80 24.63
C THR A 328 -10.07 -11.71 26.15
N ARG A 329 -9.01 -11.91 26.96
CA ARG A 329 -9.07 -11.85 28.42
C ARG A 329 -8.01 -10.92 28.94
N ALA A 330 -8.24 -10.27 30.13
CA ALA A 330 -7.17 -9.63 30.85
C ALA A 330 -6.10 -10.67 31.21
N PHE A 331 -4.82 -10.29 31.04
CA PHE A 331 -3.71 -11.21 31.41
C PHE A 331 -3.55 -11.34 32.93
N ASP A 332 -4.09 -10.36 33.70
CA ASP A 332 -4.06 -10.29 35.14
C ASP A 332 -5.47 -10.51 35.69
N ASP A 333 -5.81 -11.77 35.93
CA ASP A 333 -7.10 -12.17 36.51
C ASP A 333 -7.25 -11.71 37.96
N PHE A 334 -6.17 -11.25 38.63
CA PHE A 334 -6.20 -10.72 40.00
C PHE A 334 -6.73 -9.29 40.06
N ALA A 335 -6.75 -8.56 38.95
CA ALA A 335 -7.23 -7.19 38.85
C ALA A 335 -8.73 -7.06 38.48
N ALA A 336 -9.43 -8.17 38.25
CA ALA A 336 -10.84 -8.18 37.86
C ALA A 336 -11.79 -7.90 39.05
N THR A 337 -11.52 -6.86 39.83
CA THR A 337 -12.52 -6.27 40.72
C THR A 337 -13.22 -5.18 39.94
N GLY A 338 -14.56 -5.32 39.82
CA GLY A 338 -15.36 -4.28 39.15
C GLY A 338 -15.10 -2.89 39.77
N ALA A 339 -15.31 -1.83 38.96
CA ALA A 339 -15.17 -0.48 39.47
C ALA A 339 -16.18 -0.23 40.58
N ASP A 340 -15.71 -0.14 41.83
CA ASP A 340 -16.48 0.21 43.01
C ASP A 340 -15.87 1.46 43.65
N GLU A 341 -16.57 2.59 43.55
CA GLU A 341 -16.09 3.87 44.05
C GLU A 341 -15.86 3.86 45.58
N ALA A 342 -16.67 3.09 46.32
CA ALA A 342 -16.51 3.00 47.76
C ALA A 342 -15.25 2.20 48.14
N VAL A 343 -14.96 1.11 47.39
CA VAL A 343 -13.73 0.35 47.54
C VAL A 343 -12.52 1.22 47.16
N ASN A 344 -12.58 1.93 46.03
CA ASN A 344 -11.50 2.82 45.60
C ASN A 344 -11.19 3.91 46.65
N LYS A 345 -12.23 4.56 47.22
CA LYS A 345 -12.06 5.55 48.29
C LYS A 345 -11.42 4.92 49.55
N SER A 346 -11.88 3.72 49.94
CA SER A 346 -11.31 3.00 51.06
C SER A 346 -9.83 2.63 50.88
N VAL A 347 -9.47 2.15 49.67
CA VAL A 347 -8.09 1.82 49.34
C VAL A 347 -7.20 3.05 49.28
N LEU A 348 -7.71 4.18 48.78
CA LEU A 348 -6.98 5.43 48.70
C LEU A 348 -6.95 6.17 50.06
N GLY A 349 -7.73 5.76 51.05
CA GLY A 349 -7.82 6.42 52.37
C GLY A 349 -8.49 7.78 52.32
N ILE A 350 -9.47 8.01 51.43
CA ILE A 350 -10.20 9.28 51.22
C ILE A 350 -11.71 9.13 51.42
#